data_5b1108b31fcfa15a7f54a7a56e30cdb0
#
_entry.id   5b1108b31fcfa15a7f54a7a56e30cdb0
#
_cell.length_a   1.000
_cell.length_b   1.000
_cell.length_c   1.000
_cell.angle_alpha   90.00
_cell.angle_beta   90.00
_cell.angle_gamma   90.00
#
_symmetry.space_group_name_H-M   'P 1'
#
loop_
_entity.id
_entity.type
_entity.pdbx_description
1 polymer ?
#
loop_
_entity_poly.entity_id
_entity_poly.type
_entity_poly.pdbx_seq_one_letter_code
_entity_poly.pdbx_strand_id
1 'polypeptide(L)'
;MDIKTINYEYFLDLSVRMTHHSNAIEGNTLTLNETATIILDSTIPGSKSVREVFEVLNHKKAIDYIISELENEKKLDIYMIKNINKEILDRLNDNAGNFKNSSNAIIGADFETSTPSQAPVLTKNWIENLNYRLELCKTDDEKLSEILNSHIEFERIHPFSDGNGRTGRLIMLYLCFQENISPFVIEKNDRALYMNYLREQNVDIILDKVKELQEFEKKRMEQF
;
A
#
# COMPACT_ATOMS: atom_id res chain seq x y z
N MET A 1 8.66 15.96 4.39
CA MET A 1 7.52 16.61 3.68
C MET A 1 6.30 16.53 4.58
N ASP A 2 5.83 17.64 5.11
CA ASP A 2 4.71 17.66 6.05
C ASP A 2 3.39 17.45 5.28
N ILE A 3 2.61 16.41 5.65
CA ILE A 3 1.33 16.09 5.03
C ILE A 3 0.35 17.27 5.07
N LYS A 4 0.44 18.10 6.12
CA LYS A 4 -0.42 19.30 6.32
C LYS A 4 -0.15 20.43 5.31
N THR A 5 0.98 20.37 4.60
CA THR A 5 1.36 21.36 3.58
C THR A 5 1.15 20.87 2.15
N ILE A 6 0.72 19.63 1.97
CA ILE A 6 0.49 19.06 0.64
C ILE A 6 -0.76 19.68 0.02
N ASN A 7 -0.65 20.08 -1.23
CA ASN A 7 -1.78 20.59 -2.00
C ASN A 7 -2.86 19.52 -2.14
N TYR A 8 -4.11 19.87 -1.88
CA TYR A 8 -5.25 18.96 -1.96
C TYR A 8 -5.45 18.36 -3.37
N GLU A 9 -5.25 19.14 -4.42
CA GLU A 9 -5.38 18.70 -5.81
C GLU A 9 -4.32 17.63 -6.16
N TYR A 10 -3.06 17.85 -5.74
CA TYR A 10 -2.02 16.83 -5.87
C TYR A 10 -2.40 15.55 -5.11
N PHE A 11 -2.89 15.70 -3.88
CA PHE A 11 -3.26 14.55 -3.08
C PHE A 11 -4.40 13.75 -3.71
N LEU A 12 -5.34 14.43 -4.33
CA LEU A 12 -6.44 13.80 -5.06
C LEU A 12 -5.92 13.03 -6.29
N ASP A 13 -5.01 13.62 -7.06
CA ASP A 13 -4.33 12.98 -8.19
C ASP A 13 -3.53 11.73 -7.75
N LEU A 14 -2.74 11.85 -6.69
CA LEU A 14 -2.00 10.73 -6.10
C LEU A 14 -2.95 9.60 -5.68
N SER A 15 -4.06 9.93 -5.04
CA SER A 15 -5.08 8.97 -4.61
C SER A 15 -5.68 8.19 -5.77
N VAL A 16 -6.00 8.86 -6.87
CA VAL A 16 -6.53 8.22 -8.10
C VAL A 16 -5.50 7.26 -8.67
N ARG A 17 -4.25 7.69 -8.84
CA ARG A 17 -3.18 6.86 -9.42
C ARG A 17 -2.84 5.67 -8.52
N MET A 18 -2.68 5.91 -7.22
CA MET A 18 -2.41 4.86 -6.25
C MET A 18 -3.53 3.81 -6.23
N THR A 19 -4.79 4.26 -6.24
CA THR A 19 -5.95 3.36 -6.28
C THR A 19 -5.98 2.53 -7.56
N HIS A 20 -5.79 3.18 -8.72
CA HIS A 20 -5.78 2.48 -10.00
C HIS A 20 -4.69 1.42 -10.05
N HIS A 21 -3.44 1.82 -9.84
CA HIS A 21 -2.30 0.93 -10.03
C HIS A 21 -2.30 -0.20 -8.99
N SER A 22 -2.59 0.09 -7.73
CA SER A 22 -2.62 -0.90 -6.67
C SER A 22 -3.68 -1.98 -6.91
N ASN A 23 -4.89 -1.61 -7.37
CA ASN A 23 -5.92 -2.58 -7.71
C ASN A 23 -5.61 -3.33 -9.02
N ALA A 24 -5.02 -2.66 -10.01
CA ALA A 24 -4.65 -3.28 -11.29
C ALA A 24 -3.54 -4.34 -11.14
N ILE A 25 -2.60 -4.17 -10.19
CA ILE A 25 -1.61 -5.19 -9.83
C ILE A 25 -2.30 -6.47 -9.35
N GLU A 26 -3.44 -6.36 -8.66
CA GLU A 26 -4.25 -7.48 -8.16
C GLU A 26 -5.28 -8.00 -9.20
N GLY A 27 -5.30 -7.43 -10.40
CA GLY A 27 -6.13 -7.92 -11.50
C GLY A 27 -7.41 -7.13 -11.76
N ASN A 28 -7.65 -6.00 -11.09
CA ASN A 28 -8.74 -5.08 -11.44
C ASN A 28 -8.53 -4.55 -12.87
N THR A 29 -9.58 -4.52 -13.68
CA THR A 29 -9.50 -4.19 -15.10
C THR A 29 -9.93 -2.75 -15.43
N LEU A 30 -10.37 -1.98 -14.43
CA LEU A 30 -10.73 -0.57 -14.62
C LEU A 30 -9.52 0.24 -15.10
N THR A 31 -9.72 1.08 -16.09
CA THR A 31 -8.70 2.02 -16.57
C THR A 31 -8.47 3.16 -15.57
N LEU A 32 -7.37 3.89 -15.72
CA LEU A 32 -7.10 5.07 -14.91
C LEU A 32 -8.22 6.12 -14.99
N ASN A 33 -8.74 6.36 -16.20
CA ASN A 33 -9.84 7.31 -16.41
C ASN A 33 -11.14 6.83 -15.74
N GLU A 34 -11.45 5.54 -15.81
CA GLU A 34 -12.64 4.98 -15.13
C GLU A 34 -12.48 5.04 -13.61
N THR A 35 -11.28 4.78 -13.10
CA THR A 35 -10.96 4.95 -11.66
C THR A 35 -11.15 6.41 -11.25
N ALA A 36 -10.65 7.36 -12.05
CA ALA A 36 -10.84 8.80 -11.82
C ALA A 36 -12.32 9.17 -11.80
N THR A 37 -13.10 8.73 -12.78
CA THR A 37 -14.55 8.99 -12.84
C THR A 37 -15.29 8.47 -11.61
N ILE A 38 -14.94 7.28 -11.12
CA ILE A 38 -15.55 6.72 -9.90
C ILE A 38 -15.20 7.58 -8.67
N ILE A 39 -13.94 7.98 -8.54
CA ILE A 39 -13.45 8.70 -7.34
C ILE A 39 -13.87 10.17 -7.35
N LEU A 40 -13.73 10.85 -8.50
CA LEU A 40 -13.92 12.30 -8.60
C LEU A 40 -15.38 12.68 -8.86
N ASP A 41 -16.05 11.94 -9.76
CA ASP A 41 -17.39 12.27 -10.23
C ASP A 41 -18.48 11.43 -9.53
N SER A 42 -18.09 10.47 -8.69
CA SER A 42 -19.01 9.51 -8.05
C SER A 42 -19.92 8.78 -9.07
N THR A 43 -19.40 8.56 -10.29
CA THR A 43 -20.13 7.96 -11.40
C THR A 43 -19.51 6.63 -11.80
N ILE A 44 -20.35 5.62 -12.02
CA ILE A 44 -19.88 4.29 -12.48
C ILE A 44 -19.92 4.26 -14.02
N PRO A 45 -18.77 4.15 -14.69
CA PRO A 45 -18.71 4.16 -16.16
C PRO A 45 -19.14 2.80 -16.74
N GLY A 46 -20.16 2.81 -17.56
CA GLY A 46 -20.58 1.65 -18.37
C GLY A 46 -20.97 0.41 -17.57
N SER A 47 -20.83 -0.76 -18.20
CA SER A 47 -21.09 -2.06 -17.56
C SER A 47 -19.84 -2.57 -16.88
N LYS A 48 -19.68 -2.29 -15.58
CA LYS A 48 -18.53 -2.72 -14.77
C LYS A 48 -18.92 -3.74 -13.73
N SER A 49 -17.96 -4.57 -13.34
CA SER A 49 -18.14 -5.47 -12.22
C SER A 49 -18.37 -4.67 -10.93
N VAL A 50 -19.42 -4.99 -10.19
CA VAL A 50 -19.71 -4.38 -8.90
C VAL A 50 -18.54 -4.57 -7.94
N ARG A 51 -17.87 -5.73 -7.99
CA ARG A 51 -16.68 -6.02 -7.19
C ARG A 51 -15.55 -5.02 -7.50
N GLU A 52 -15.23 -4.80 -8.78
CA GLU A 52 -14.16 -3.88 -9.18
C GLU A 52 -14.43 -2.44 -8.77
N VAL A 53 -15.70 -2.01 -8.84
CA VAL A 53 -16.12 -0.68 -8.35
C VAL A 53 -15.91 -0.58 -6.83
N PHE A 54 -16.30 -1.59 -6.06
CA PHE A 54 -16.04 -1.60 -4.62
C PHE A 54 -14.53 -1.62 -4.31
N GLU A 55 -13.71 -2.34 -5.05
CA GLU A 55 -12.26 -2.32 -4.87
C GLU A 55 -11.68 -0.91 -5.01
N VAL A 56 -12.17 -0.11 -5.97
CA VAL A 56 -11.75 1.29 -6.15
C VAL A 56 -12.24 2.17 -5.01
N LEU A 57 -13.53 2.13 -4.67
CA LEU A 57 -14.11 2.95 -3.60
C LEU A 57 -13.47 2.63 -2.24
N ASN A 58 -13.28 1.37 -1.94
CA ASN A 58 -12.66 0.89 -0.71
C ASN A 58 -11.20 1.31 -0.59
N HIS A 59 -10.45 1.21 -1.69
CA HIS A 59 -9.05 1.61 -1.69
C HIS A 59 -8.90 3.12 -1.46
N LYS A 60 -9.75 3.95 -2.10
CA LYS A 60 -9.80 5.40 -1.84
C LYS A 60 -10.14 5.68 -0.37
N LYS A 61 -11.12 4.98 0.19
CA LYS A 61 -11.50 5.11 1.60
C LYS A 61 -10.36 4.73 2.55
N ALA A 62 -9.59 3.69 2.20
CA ALA A 62 -8.39 3.31 2.95
C ALA A 62 -7.29 4.38 2.88
N ILE A 63 -7.14 5.07 1.72
CA ILE A 63 -6.24 6.23 1.59
C ILE A 63 -6.71 7.37 2.50
N ASP A 64 -8.00 7.72 2.49
CA ASP A 64 -8.53 8.78 3.35
C ASP A 64 -8.31 8.47 4.84
N TYR A 65 -8.46 7.20 5.22
CA TYR A 65 -8.16 6.74 6.57
C TYR A 65 -6.69 6.96 6.94
N ILE A 66 -5.74 6.53 6.12
CA ILE A 66 -4.30 6.70 6.44
C ILE A 66 -3.90 8.18 6.52
N ILE A 67 -4.52 9.05 5.72
CA ILE A 67 -4.27 10.50 5.80
C ILE A 67 -4.77 11.06 7.12
N SER A 68 -5.97 10.69 7.55
CA SER A 68 -6.50 11.10 8.85
C SER A 68 -5.59 10.66 10.00
N GLU A 69 -5.01 9.46 9.92
CA GLU A 69 -4.06 8.97 10.93
C GLU A 69 -2.72 9.76 10.91
N LEU A 70 -2.24 10.15 9.70
CA LEU A 70 -1.06 11.01 9.55
C LEU A 70 -1.29 12.42 10.10
N GLU A 71 -2.46 13.03 9.85
CA GLU A 71 -2.83 14.34 10.41
C GLU A 71 -2.85 14.32 11.94
N ASN A 72 -3.19 13.19 12.54
CA ASN A 72 -3.15 12.95 13.98
C ASN A 72 -1.75 12.51 14.48
N GLU A 73 -0.73 12.53 13.64
CA GLU A 73 0.67 12.18 13.98
C GLU A 73 0.83 10.80 14.63
N LYS A 74 -0.05 9.87 14.31
CA LYS A 74 0.03 8.52 14.83
C LYS A 74 1.20 7.76 14.19
N LYS A 75 1.87 6.93 14.97
CA LYS A 75 2.81 5.94 14.45
C LYS A 75 2.06 4.70 13.96
N LEU A 76 2.63 4.01 12.96
CA LEU A 76 2.10 2.75 12.48
C LEU A 76 1.95 1.75 13.63
N ASP A 77 0.75 1.22 13.80
CA ASP A 77 0.43 0.20 14.78
C ASP A 77 -0.44 -0.93 14.20
N ILE A 78 -0.66 -1.97 14.99
CA ILE A 78 -1.41 -3.15 14.58
C ILE A 78 -2.88 -2.83 14.28
N TYR A 79 -3.47 -1.85 14.96
CA TYR A 79 -4.85 -1.44 14.74
C TYR A 79 -5.00 -0.71 13.42
N MET A 80 -4.03 0.14 13.09
CA MET A 80 -4.00 0.85 11.81
C MET A 80 -3.90 -0.14 10.65
N ILE A 81 -3.00 -1.13 10.71
CA ILE A 81 -2.86 -2.16 9.67
C ILE A 81 -4.16 -2.95 9.48
N LYS A 82 -4.79 -3.34 10.57
CA LYS A 82 -6.10 -4.02 10.52
C LYS A 82 -7.19 -3.15 9.93
N ASN A 83 -7.22 -1.86 10.26
CA ASN A 83 -8.20 -0.92 9.71
C ASN A 83 -7.96 -0.67 8.22
N ILE A 84 -6.70 -0.51 7.77
CA ILE A 84 -6.38 -0.43 6.34
C ILE A 84 -6.96 -1.64 5.59
N ASN A 85 -6.69 -2.86 6.07
CA ASN A 85 -7.21 -4.07 5.45
C ASN A 85 -8.75 -4.13 5.50
N LYS A 86 -9.35 -3.69 6.62
CA LYS A 86 -10.80 -3.63 6.78
C LYS A 86 -11.44 -2.70 5.73
N GLU A 87 -10.89 -1.51 5.56
CA GLU A 87 -11.39 -0.55 4.57
C GLU A 87 -11.24 -1.08 3.14
N ILE A 88 -10.09 -1.67 2.78
CA ILE A 88 -9.83 -2.28 1.47
C ILE A 88 -10.85 -3.38 1.12
N LEU A 89 -11.25 -4.17 2.10
CA LEU A 89 -12.09 -5.35 1.90
C LEU A 89 -13.56 -5.16 2.35
N ASP A 90 -13.97 -3.92 2.67
CA ASP A 90 -15.35 -3.64 3.08
C ASP A 90 -16.33 -4.17 2.01
N ARG A 91 -17.33 -4.96 2.45
CA ARG A 91 -18.32 -5.64 1.58
C ARG A 91 -17.75 -6.63 0.55
N LEU A 92 -16.44 -6.88 0.56
CA LEU A 92 -15.78 -7.82 -0.36
C LEU A 92 -15.37 -9.12 0.35
N ASN A 93 -15.14 -9.06 1.67
CA ASN A 93 -14.71 -10.19 2.46
C ASN A 93 -15.19 -10.06 3.91
N ASP A 94 -15.90 -11.08 4.42
CA ASP A 94 -16.46 -11.09 5.78
C ASP A 94 -15.37 -11.09 6.87
N ASN A 95 -14.14 -11.52 6.54
CA ASN A 95 -12.99 -11.50 7.46
C ASN A 95 -12.16 -10.21 7.39
N ALA A 96 -12.66 -9.15 6.73
CA ALA A 96 -11.98 -7.89 6.57
C ALA A 96 -11.46 -7.34 7.91
N GLY A 97 -10.17 -6.92 7.93
CA GLY A 97 -9.51 -6.38 9.11
C GLY A 97 -9.19 -7.39 10.22
N ASN A 98 -9.44 -8.68 10.01
CA ASN A 98 -9.06 -9.73 10.95
C ASN A 98 -7.90 -10.55 10.40
N PHE A 99 -7.03 -10.99 11.30
CA PHE A 99 -5.98 -11.93 10.92
C PHE A 99 -6.59 -13.20 10.33
N LYS A 100 -5.87 -13.82 9.41
CA LYS A 100 -6.29 -15.06 8.77
C LYS A 100 -6.58 -16.15 9.80
N ASN A 101 -7.61 -16.93 9.54
CA ASN A 101 -8.05 -18.06 10.35
C ASN A 101 -7.75 -19.44 9.72
N SER A 102 -7.23 -19.43 8.49
CA SER A 102 -6.77 -20.59 7.74
C SER A 102 -5.44 -20.30 7.09
N SER A 103 -4.66 -21.34 6.80
CA SER A 103 -3.44 -21.17 6.00
C SER A 103 -3.79 -20.71 4.60
N ASN A 104 -3.00 -19.78 4.08
CA ASN A 104 -3.09 -19.29 2.71
C ASN A 104 -1.73 -19.43 2.02
N ALA A 105 -1.77 -19.51 0.70
CA ALA A 105 -0.59 -19.54 -0.12
C ALA A 105 -0.64 -18.41 -1.15
N ILE A 106 0.51 -17.85 -1.48
CA ILE A 106 0.64 -16.88 -2.57
C ILE A 106 0.87 -17.69 -3.84
N ILE A 107 0.01 -17.50 -4.84
CA ILE A 107 0.14 -18.22 -6.13
C ILE A 107 1.47 -17.87 -6.79
N GLY A 108 2.29 -18.88 -7.06
CA GLY A 108 3.61 -18.74 -7.67
C GLY A 108 4.74 -18.38 -6.70
N ALA A 109 4.48 -18.32 -5.40
CA ALA A 109 5.54 -18.22 -4.39
C ALA A 109 6.10 -19.60 -4.07
N ASP A 110 7.39 -19.66 -3.79
CA ASP A 110 8.16 -20.85 -3.41
C ASP A 110 8.40 -20.95 -1.89
N PHE A 111 7.66 -20.14 -1.11
CA PHE A 111 7.75 -20.11 0.36
C PHE A 111 6.36 -20.23 1.00
N GLU A 112 6.35 -20.70 2.24
CA GLU A 112 5.16 -20.74 3.08
C GLU A 112 4.97 -19.41 3.81
N THR A 113 3.74 -18.91 3.83
CA THR A 113 3.35 -17.77 4.65
C THR A 113 3.19 -18.17 6.13
N SER A 114 3.10 -17.20 7.05
CA SER A 114 2.87 -17.52 8.47
C SER A 114 1.60 -18.36 8.68
N THR A 115 1.58 -19.16 9.73
CA THR A 115 0.36 -19.84 10.15
C THR A 115 -0.62 -18.83 10.77
N PRO A 116 -1.94 -19.16 10.88
CA PRO A 116 -2.91 -18.29 11.52
C PRO A 116 -2.54 -17.91 12.98
N SER A 117 -1.95 -18.84 13.72
CA SER A 117 -1.51 -18.60 15.11
C SER A 117 -0.26 -17.72 15.20
N GLN A 118 0.60 -17.74 14.18
CA GLN A 118 1.82 -16.93 14.12
C GLN A 118 1.55 -15.50 13.62
N ALA A 119 0.59 -15.31 12.72
CA ALA A 119 0.34 -14.05 12.06
C ALA A 119 0.22 -12.85 13.01
N PRO A 120 -0.54 -12.89 14.12
CA PRO A 120 -0.65 -11.75 15.04
C PRO A 120 0.68 -11.39 15.72
N VAL A 121 1.44 -12.39 16.16
CA VAL A 121 2.70 -12.19 16.88
C VAL A 121 3.77 -11.67 15.92
N LEU A 122 3.90 -12.28 14.74
CA LEU A 122 4.87 -11.85 13.73
C LEU A 122 4.57 -10.44 13.24
N THR A 123 3.29 -10.10 13.02
CA THR A 123 2.91 -8.73 12.62
C THR A 123 3.27 -7.72 13.70
N LYS A 124 3.01 -8.03 14.98
CA LYS A 124 3.38 -7.14 16.09
C LYS A 124 4.90 -6.93 16.14
N ASN A 125 5.67 -8.00 16.11
CA ASN A 125 7.14 -7.92 16.14
C ASN A 125 7.69 -7.17 14.93
N TRP A 126 7.10 -7.38 13.75
CA TRP A 126 7.46 -6.66 12.53
C TRP A 126 7.27 -5.14 12.68
N ILE A 127 6.13 -4.68 13.23
CA ILE A 127 5.88 -3.25 13.49
C ILE A 127 6.92 -2.67 14.45
N GLU A 128 7.16 -3.35 15.58
CA GLU A 128 8.12 -2.90 16.61
C GLU A 128 9.54 -2.77 16.03
N ASN A 129 9.96 -3.78 15.26
CA ASN A 129 11.27 -3.79 14.61
C ASN A 129 11.36 -2.71 13.53
N LEU A 130 10.33 -2.54 12.69
CA LEU A 130 10.28 -1.51 11.66
C LEU A 130 10.40 -0.11 12.27
N ASN A 131 9.59 0.22 13.26
CA ASN A 131 9.66 1.51 13.94
C ASN A 131 11.06 1.79 14.50
N TYR A 132 11.68 0.78 15.14
CA TYR A 132 13.03 0.89 15.66
C TYR A 132 14.08 1.10 14.55
N ARG A 133 14.00 0.35 13.44
CA ARG A 133 14.96 0.49 12.33
C ARG A 133 14.82 1.84 11.63
N LEU A 134 13.59 2.35 11.46
CA LEU A 134 13.35 3.69 10.88
C LEU A 134 13.93 4.80 11.77
N GLU A 135 13.86 4.70 13.09
CA GLU A 135 14.48 5.65 14.02
C GLU A 135 16.03 5.69 13.90
N LEU A 136 16.65 4.61 13.43
CA LEU A 136 18.10 4.54 13.21
C LEU A 136 18.54 5.12 11.85
N CYS A 137 17.63 5.19 10.88
CA CYS A 137 17.93 5.73 9.54
C CYS A 137 18.28 7.23 9.62
N LYS A 138 19.33 7.62 8.92
CA LYS A 138 19.84 9.00 8.90
C LYS A 138 19.59 9.72 7.58
N THR A 139 19.36 8.97 6.52
CA THR A 139 19.18 9.49 5.17
C THR A 139 17.85 9.00 4.58
N ASP A 140 17.33 9.74 3.60
CA ASP A 140 16.11 9.35 2.88
C ASP A 140 16.30 8.02 2.13
N ASP A 141 17.49 7.75 1.63
CA ASP A 141 17.83 6.47 0.97
C ASP A 141 17.80 5.29 1.94
N GLU A 142 18.29 5.47 3.17
CA GLU A 142 18.21 4.44 4.22
C GLU A 142 16.74 4.18 4.59
N LYS A 143 15.94 5.23 4.78
CA LYS A 143 14.51 5.13 5.07
C LYS A 143 13.75 4.42 3.95
N LEU A 144 14.02 4.80 2.69
CA LEU A 144 13.41 4.16 1.53
C LEU A 144 13.74 2.67 1.47
N SER A 145 15.01 2.32 1.65
CA SER A 145 15.45 0.92 1.64
C SER A 145 14.79 0.13 2.77
N GLU A 146 14.64 0.72 3.96
CA GLU A 146 13.98 0.09 5.08
C GLU A 146 12.48 -0.10 4.83
N ILE A 147 11.79 0.87 4.25
CA ILE A 147 10.38 0.76 3.87
C ILE A 147 10.18 -0.38 2.86
N LEU A 148 11.05 -0.49 1.87
CA LEU A 148 11.00 -1.57 0.89
C LEU A 148 11.30 -2.93 1.52
N ASN A 149 12.32 -3.05 2.38
CA ASN A 149 12.61 -4.29 3.12
C ASN A 149 11.43 -4.71 4.00
N SER A 150 10.83 -3.76 4.71
CA SER A 150 9.69 -4.04 5.58
C SER A 150 8.47 -4.54 4.80
N HIS A 151 8.30 -4.07 3.55
CA HIS A 151 7.23 -4.57 2.69
C HIS A 151 7.44 -6.03 2.28
N ILE A 152 8.69 -6.46 1.98
CA ILE A 152 9.02 -7.88 1.76
C ILE A 152 8.64 -8.71 2.99
N GLU A 153 9.04 -8.26 4.18
CA GLU A 153 8.73 -8.95 5.44
C GLU A 153 7.22 -9.08 5.65
N PHE A 154 6.45 -8.00 5.41
CA PHE A 154 4.99 -8.00 5.52
C PHE A 154 4.34 -8.99 4.55
N GLU A 155 4.76 -9.00 3.29
CA GLU A 155 4.24 -9.94 2.28
C GLU A 155 4.57 -11.40 2.63
N ARG A 156 5.69 -11.67 3.29
CA ARG A 156 6.03 -13.01 3.78
C ARG A 156 5.22 -13.43 5.01
N ILE A 157 4.95 -12.53 5.93
CA ILE A 157 4.03 -12.78 7.05
C ILE A 157 2.63 -13.10 6.49
N HIS A 158 2.19 -12.33 5.52
CA HIS A 158 0.88 -12.46 4.87
C HIS A 158 -0.25 -12.59 5.88
N PRO A 159 -0.46 -11.56 6.74
CA PRO A 159 -1.26 -11.70 7.96
C PRO A 159 -2.76 -11.87 7.73
N PHE A 160 -3.28 -11.48 6.58
CA PHE A 160 -4.70 -11.50 6.28
C PHE A 160 -5.05 -12.61 5.28
N SER A 161 -6.33 -12.98 5.23
CA SER A 161 -6.84 -13.96 4.25
C SER A 161 -6.86 -13.43 2.82
N ASP A 162 -6.98 -12.09 2.65
CA ASP A 162 -6.99 -11.38 1.37
C ASP A 162 -6.50 -9.94 1.59
N GLY A 163 -6.16 -9.24 0.49
CA GLY A 163 -5.82 -7.82 0.49
C GLY A 163 -4.43 -7.49 1.05
N ASN A 164 -3.54 -8.47 1.27
CA ASN A 164 -2.21 -8.20 1.82
C ASN A 164 -1.41 -7.25 0.91
N GLY A 165 -1.33 -7.50 -0.40
CA GLY A 165 -0.61 -6.64 -1.34
C GLY A 165 -1.12 -5.19 -1.34
N ARG A 166 -2.42 -4.98 -1.39
CA ARG A 166 -3.03 -3.64 -1.32
C ARG A 166 -2.75 -2.96 0.02
N THR A 167 -2.89 -3.71 1.12
CA THR A 167 -2.56 -3.23 2.48
C THR A 167 -1.09 -2.83 2.58
N GLY A 168 -0.19 -3.69 2.14
CA GLY A 168 1.26 -3.44 2.19
C GLY A 168 1.68 -2.21 1.37
N ARG A 169 1.12 -2.02 0.17
CA ARG A 169 1.39 -0.83 -0.64
C ARG A 169 0.86 0.47 0.00
N LEU A 170 -0.28 0.42 0.69
CA LEU A 170 -0.76 1.57 1.47
C LEU A 170 0.08 1.82 2.72
N ILE A 171 0.62 0.79 3.36
CA ILE A 171 1.59 0.95 4.45
C ILE A 171 2.85 1.64 3.95
N MET A 172 3.39 1.27 2.78
CA MET A 172 4.55 1.97 2.20
C MET A 172 4.24 3.46 1.95
N LEU A 173 3.06 3.78 1.41
CA LEU A 173 2.63 5.17 1.21
C LEU A 173 2.56 5.92 2.55
N TYR A 174 1.96 5.31 3.58
CA TYR A 174 1.88 5.86 4.92
C TYR A 174 3.27 6.16 5.49
N LEU A 175 4.19 5.21 5.40
CA LEU A 175 5.55 5.33 5.93
C LEU A 175 6.36 6.41 5.20
N CYS A 176 6.19 6.57 3.88
CA CYS A 176 6.84 7.67 3.16
C CYS A 176 6.43 9.02 3.74
N PHE A 177 5.14 9.24 3.99
CA PHE A 177 4.68 10.49 4.61
C PHE A 177 5.12 10.63 6.06
N GLN A 178 5.00 9.56 6.87
CA GLN A 178 5.44 9.56 8.27
C GLN A 178 6.93 9.93 8.40
N GLU A 179 7.76 9.41 7.50
CA GLU A 179 9.21 9.64 7.50
C GLU A 179 9.64 10.89 6.72
N ASN A 180 8.69 11.67 6.21
CA ASN A 180 8.91 12.88 5.43
C ASN A 180 9.72 12.69 4.14
N ILE A 181 9.67 11.51 3.53
CA ILE A 181 10.24 11.25 2.21
C ILE A 181 9.16 11.30 1.13
N SER A 182 9.56 11.51 -0.12
CA SER A 182 8.62 11.53 -1.24
C SER A 182 7.88 10.21 -1.38
N PRO A 183 6.55 10.20 -1.59
CA PRO A 183 5.83 8.98 -1.90
C PRO A 183 6.24 8.45 -3.29
N PHE A 184 5.78 7.25 -3.61
CA PHE A 184 5.87 6.64 -4.93
C PHE A 184 4.66 5.75 -5.20
N VAL A 185 4.33 5.57 -6.47
CA VAL A 185 3.26 4.69 -6.92
C VAL A 185 3.85 3.62 -7.83
N ILE A 186 3.83 2.36 -7.39
CA ILE A 186 4.24 1.23 -8.25
C ILE A 186 3.17 1.06 -9.34
N GLU A 187 3.57 1.26 -10.57
CA GLU A 187 2.66 1.17 -11.70
C GLU A 187 2.32 -0.29 -12.06
N LYS A 188 1.14 -0.51 -12.64
CA LYS A 188 0.76 -1.85 -13.11
C LYS A 188 1.73 -2.41 -14.15
N ASN A 189 2.37 -1.54 -14.93
CA ASN A 189 3.35 -1.93 -15.95
C ASN A 189 4.64 -2.47 -15.32
N ASP A 190 4.96 -2.03 -14.11
CA ASP A 190 6.13 -2.49 -13.34
C ASP A 190 5.82 -3.75 -12.51
N ARG A 191 4.62 -4.35 -12.67
CA ARG A 191 4.20 -5.53 -11.89
C ARG A 191 5.21 -6.66 -11.92
N ALA A 192 5.80 -6.96 -13.08
CA ALA A 192 6.79 -8.04 -13.19
C ALA A 192 8.04 -7.77 -12.35
N LEU A 193 8.55 -6.53 -12.38
CA LEU A 193 9.68 -6.08 -11.57
C LEU A 193 9.34 -6.13 -10.07
N TYR A 194 8.15 -5.64 -9.70
CA TYR A 194 7.65 -5.67 -8.33
C TYR A 194 7.52 -7.11 -7.78
N MET A 195 6.95 -8.03 -8.55
CA MET A 195 6.85 -9.43 -8.13
C MET A 195 8.22 -10.12 -8.04
N ASN A 196 9.17 -9.74 -8.92
CA ASN A 196 10.53 -10.24 -8.84
C ASN A 196 11.26 -9.78 -7.58
N TYR A 197 11.14 -8.49 -7.23
CA TYR A 197 11.68 -7.93 -5.98
C TYR A 197 11.16 -8.66 -4.73
N LEU A 198 9.85 -8.96 -4.67
CA LEU A 198 9.25 -9.70 -3.55
C LEU A 198 9.74 -11.16 -3.49
N ARG A 199 9.85 -11.82 -4.65
CA ARG A 199 10.28 -13.20 -4.76
C ARG A 199 11.75 -13.38 -4.34
N GLU A 200 12.63 -12.56 -4.91
CA GLU A 200 14.07 -12.61 -4.64
C GLU A 200 14.46 -11.99 -3.29
N GLN A 201 13.50 -11.32 -2.60
CA GLN A 201 13.73 -10.62 -1.33
C GLN A 201 14.91 -9.65 -1.39
N ASN A 202 15.06 -8.96 -2.50
CA ASN A 202 16.18 -8.07 -2.76
C ASN A 202 15.67 -6.69 -3.19
N VAL A 203 15.91 -5.70 -2.33
CA VAL A 203 15.52 -4.30 -2.56
C VAL A 203 16.21 -3.71 -3.79
N ASP A 204 17.44 -4.09 -4.07
CA ASP A 204 18.21 -3.55 -5.20
C ASP A 204 17.52 -3.77 -6.55
N ILE A 205 16.68 -4.81 -6.65
CA ILE A 205 15.93 -5.11 -7.88
C ILE A 205 14.97 -3.97 -8.26
N ILE A 206 14.37 -3.28 -7.27
CA ILE A 206 13.35 -2.25 -7.52
C ILE A 206 13.81 -0.84 -7.13
N LEU A 207 14.91 -0.70 -6.39
CA LEU A 207 15.33 0.55 -5.76
C LEU A 207 15.47 1.70 -6.75
N ASP A 208 16.19 1.48 -7.86
CA ASP A 208 16.38 2.52 -8.88
C ASP A 208 15.05 2.96 -9.49
N LYS A 209 14.16 2.00 -9.76
CA LYS A 209 12.81 2.30 -10.26
C LYS A 209 11.99 3.11 -9.25
N VAL A 210 12.04 2.76 -7.98
CA VAL A 210 11.32 3.50 -6.94
C VAL A 210 11.87 4.91 -6.78
N LYS A 211 13.20 5.12 -6.87
CA LYS A 211 13.79 6.47 -6.88
C LYS A 211 13.32 7.29 -8.09
N GLU A 212 13.23 6.69 -9.27
CA GLU A 212 12.64 7.34 -10.45
C GLU A 212 11.19 7.77 -10.20
N LEU A 213 10.37 6.89 -9.61
CA LEU A 213 8.99 7.18 -9.25
C LEU A 213 8.88 8.29 -8.19
N GLN A 214 9.78 8.34 -7.20
CA GLN A 214 9.84 9.44 -6.23
C GLN A 214 10.20 10.79 -6.89
N GLU A 215 11.13 10.80 -7.82
CA GLU A 215 11.45 12.02 -8.59
C GLU A 215 10.29 12.46 -9.49
N PHE A 216 9.54 11.53 -10.05
CA PHE A 216 8.30 11.83 -10.75
C PHE A 216 7.29 12.49 -9.81
N GLU A 217 7.08 11.95 -8.60
CA GLU A 217 6.14 12.51 -7.62
C GLU A 217 6.56 13.91 -7.15
N LYS A 218 7.85 14.16 -6.92
CA LYS A 218 8.35 15.50 -6.57
C LYS A 218 8.01 16.53 -7.65
N LYS A 219 8.30 16.20 -8.92
CA LYS A 219 7.95 17.07 -10.06
C LYS A 219 6.45 17.28 -10.20
N ARG A 220 5.67 16.23 -9.91
CA ARG A 220 4.22 16.30 -9.97
C ARG A 220 3.65 17.22 -8.89
N MET A 221 4.17 17.17 -7.66
CA MET A 221 3.80 18.09 -6.58
C MET A 221 4.04 19.57 -6.93
N GLU A 222 5.09 19.87 -7.70
CA GLU A 222 5.40 21.23 -8.14
C GLU A 222 4.40 21.78 -9.17
N GLN A 223 3.58 20.92 -9.79
CA GLN A 223 2.57 21.30 -10.80
C GLN A 223 1.23 21.73 -10.19
N PHE A 224 1.01 21.46 -8.93
CA PHE A 224 -0.19 21.80 -8.17
C PHE A 224 0.09 22.88 -7.12
#